data_deddefbe75dedec13dcde85262c4a174
#
_entry.id   deddefbe75dedec13dcde85262c4a174
#
_cell.length_a   1.000
_cell.length_b   1.000
_cell.length_c   1.000
_cell.angle_alpha   90.00
_cell.angle_beta   90.00
_cell.angle_gamma   90.00
#
_symmetry.space_group_name_H-M   'P 1'
#
loop_
_entity.id
_entity.type
_entity.pdbx_description
1 polymer ?
#
loop_
_entity_poly.entity_id
_entity_poly.type
_entity_poly.pdbx_seq_one_letter_code
_entity_poly.pdbx_strand_id
1 'polypeptide(L)'
;MTNAVSSLKMILIKIRNRFKGGVFMSEKMLVTQALDERDLLVKKIGDKIAKASFVDTVRPNEEKVYAKRIDRAEYAKEAEASYQQILDLIERFQKIDAAIVDSNARTEVKTGYGTFTVAGALSLRSRLRGMDSYDGEADFEGKLQEKLNNEYNERVRFCDLKNSQLQNTAESMRLSILGRDAKAKDDKPLGVVDAYVKENTTELVDPLDVKKKLEQLEEKRNTLLTELDTQIKVSNATTFIEIA
;
A
#
# COMPACT_ATOMS: atom_id res chain seq x y z
N MET A 1 -44.79 13.12 -25.80
CA MET A 1 -43.80 13.14 -24.68
C MET A 1 -44.38 12.70 -23.33
N THR A 2 -45.66 12.45 -23.19
CA THR A 2 -46.37 12.12 -21.92
C THR A 2 -46.31 10.63 -21.54
N ASN A 3 -46.07 9.69 -22.45
CA ASN A 3 -46.09 8.26 -22.17
C ASN A 3 -44.78 7.71 -21.56
N ALA A 4 -43.64 8.31 -21.84
CA ALA A 4 -42.33 7.86 -21.30
C ALA A 4 -42.17 8.18 -19.80
N VAL A 5 -42.67 9.34 -19.36
CA VAL A 5 -42.63 9.78 -17.94
C VAL A 5 -43.57 8.93 -17.07
N SER A 6 -44.70 8.51 -17.62
CA SER A 6 -45.67 7.62 -16.94
C SER A 6 -45.09 6.21 -16.75
N SER A 7 -44.34 5.68 -17.75
CA SER A 7 -43.69 4.37 -17.67
C SER A 7 -42.54 4.36 -16.63
N LEU A 8 -41.72 5.40 -16.60
CA LEU A 8 -40.64 5.55 -15.60
C LEU A 8 -41.21 5.67 -14.16
N LYS A 9 -42.30 6.40 -13.97
CA LYS A 9 -42.99 6.47 -12.66
C LYS A 9 -43.57 5.11 -12.24
N MET A 10 -44.10 4.32 -13.15
CA MET A 10 -44.61 2.97 -12.85
C MET A 10 -43.49 2.00 -12.51
N ILE A 11 -42.33 2.10 -13.15
CA ILE A 11 -41.15 1.30 -12.84
C ILE A 11 -40.60 1.68 -11.45
N LEU A 12 -40.50 2.96 -11.14
CA LEU A 12 -40.08 3.45 -9.83
C LEU A 12 -41.04 3.08 -8.70
N ILE A 13 -42.37 3.04 -8.99
CA ILE A 13 -43.37 2.61 -8.03
C ILE A 13 -43.33 1.07 -7.83
N LYS A 14 -43.05 0.29 -8.87
CA LYS A 14 -42.87 -1.18 -8.75
C LYS A 14 -41.60 -1.51 -7.95
N ILE A 15 -40.50 -0.77 -8.17
CA ILE A 15 -39.28 -0.90 -7.37
C ILE A 15 -39.54 -0.52 -5.90
N ARG A 16 -40.27 0.59 -5.64
CA ARG A 16 -40.57 1.06 -4.29
C ARG A 16 -41.55 0.14 -3.53
N ASN A 17 -42.45 -0.54 -4.22
CA ASN A 17 -43.41 -1.48 -3.60
C ASN A 17 -42.84 -2.88 -3.37
N ARG A 18 -41.72 -3.26 -4.03
CA ARG A 18 -40.96 -4.49 -3.74
C ARG A 18 -40.16 -4.35 -2.44
N PHE A 19 -39.94 -3.12 -1.96
CA PHE A 19 -39.25 -2.81 -0.70
C PHE A 19 -40.14 -2.70 0.53
N LYS A 20 -41.43 -2.95 0.42
CA LYS A 20 -42.42 -2.78 1.53
C LYS A 20 -42.93 -4.08 2.12
N GLY A 21 -42.15 -5.15 2.22
CA GLY A 21 -42.70 -6.38 2.80
C GLY A 21 -41.73 -7.48 3.20
N GLY A 22 -40.45 -7.27 3.11
CA GLY A 22 -39.46 -8.25 3.57
C GLY A 22 -38.91 -7.85 4.93
N VAL A 23 -39.04 -8.69 5.92
CA VAL A 23 -38.12 -8.67 7.09
C VAL A 23 -36.74 -8.88 6.50
N PHE A 24 -35.95 -7.80 6.38
CA PHE A 24 -34.54 -7.91 6.04
C PHE A 24 -33.86 -8.67 7.16
N MET A 25 -33.70 -9.99 7.01
CA MET A 25 -32.78 -10.73 7.85
C MET A 25 -31.39 -10.23 7.46
N SER A 26 -30.80 -9.38 8.31
CA SER A 26 -29.42 -9.01 8.16
C SER A 26 -28.58 -10.28 8.20
N GLU A 27 -27.82 -10.49 7.15
CA GLU A 27 -26.91 -11.63 7.08
C GLU A 27 -25.63 -11.26 7.84
N LYS A 28 -25.31 -12.07 8.86
CA LYS A 28 -24.11 -11.86 9.69
C LYS A 28 -23.01 -12.79 9.23
N MET A 29 -21.83 -12.23 8.88
CA MET A 29 -20.68 -13.02 8.50
C MET A 29 -19.38 -12.41 9.03
N LEU A 30 -18.31 -13.21 9.08
CA LEU A 30 -16.98 -12.73 9.42
C LEU A 30 -16.41 -11.85 8.29
N VAL A 31 -15.61 -10.85 8.65
CA VAL A 31 -14.94 -9.99 7.66
C VAL A 31 -14.12 -10.82 6.67
N THR A 32 -13.42 -11.88 7.13
CA THR A 32 -12.70 -12.80 6.22
C THR A 32 -13.63 -13.43 5.19
N GLN A 33 -14.79 -13.93 5.59
CA GLN A 33 -15.78 -14.50 4.67
C GLN A 33 -16.31 -13.47 3.67
N ALA A 34 -16.56 -12.24 4.15
CA ALA A 34 -16.99 -11.14 3.30
C ALA A 34 -15.93 -10.75 2.26
N LEU A 35 -14.66 -10.73 2.64
CA LEU A 35 -13.55 -10.49 1.73
C LEU A 35 -13.46 -11.56 0.65
N ASP A 36 -13.56 -12.84 1.03
CA ASP A 36 -13.55 -13.97 0.09
C ASP A 36 -14.76 -13.93 -0.87
N GLU A 37 -15.96 -13.64 -0.35
CA GLU A 37 -17.17 -13.49 -1.18
C GLU A 37 -17.05 -12.30 -2.12
N ARG A 38 -16.53 -11.15 -1.65
CA ARG A 38 -16.29 -9.97 -2.47
C ARG A 38 -15.36 -10.28 -3.66
N ASP A 39 -14.26 -10.96 -3.41
CA ASP A 39 -13.28 -11.32 -4.44
C ASP A 39 -13.84 -12.34 -5.43
N LEU A 40 -14.69 -13.26 -4.97
CA LEU A 40 -15.43 -14.18 -5.82
C LEU A 40 -16.46 -13.46 -6.70
N LEU A 41 -17.17 -12.46 -6.13
CA LEU A 41 -18.15 -11.66 -6.86
C LEU A 41 -17.49 -10.84 -7.98
N VAL A 42 -16.31 -10.25 -7.76
CA VAL A 42 -15.55 -9.55 -8.81
C VAL A 42 -15.32 -10.45 -10.01
N LYS A 43 -14.86 -11.69 -9.79
CA LYS A 43 -14.64 -12.67 -10.87
C LYS A 43 -15.96 -13.07 -11.55
N LYS A 44 -16.99 -13.39 -10.75
CA LYS A 44 -18.31 -13.79 -11.26
C LYS A 44 -18.97 -12.71 -12.11
N ILE A 45 -18.93 -11.46 -11.67
CA ILE A 45 -19.51 -10.32 -12.40
C ILE A 45 -18.75 -10.13 -13.72
N GLY A 46 -17.41 -10.13 -13.68
CA GLY A 46 -16.59 -10.03 -14.88
C GLY A 46 -16.89 -11.11 -15.90
N ASP A 47 -16.93 -12.37 -15.47
CA ASP A 47 -17.26 -13.52 -16.33
C ASP A 47 -18.67 -13.44 -16.93
N LYS A 48 -19.66 -13.02 -16.12
CA LYS A 48 -21.03 -12.88 -16.60
C LYS A 48 -21.18 -11.75 -17.61
N ILE A 49 -20.54 -10.60 -17.36
CA ILE A 49 -20.52 -9.47 -18.30
C ILE A 49 -19.88 -9.90 -19.62
N ALA A 50 -18.73 -10.57 -19.56
CA ALA A 50 -18.01 -11.01 -20.76
C ALA A 50 -18.81 -12.04 -21.61
N LYS A 51 -19.62 -12.89 -20.97
CA LYS A 51 -20.42 -13.92 -21.64
C LYS A 51 -21.83 -13.46 -22.02
N ALA A 52 -22.30 -12.34 -21.48
CA ALA A 52 -23.64 -11.84 -21.75
C ALA A 52 -23.78 -11.30 -23.18
N SER A 53 -24.94 -11.49 -23.75
CA SER A 53 -25.31 -10.92 -25.04
C SER A 53 -26.65 -10.18 -24.87
N PHE A 54 -26.61 -8.87 -25.03
CA PHE A 54 -27.76 -8.00 -24.80
C PHE A 54 -28.37 -7.45 -26.09
N VAL A 55 -27.68 -7.56 -27.21
CA VAL A 55 -28.12 -7.07 -28.52
C VAL A 55 -27.76 -8.10 -29.57
N ASP A 56 -28.72 -8.43 -30.43
CA ASP A 56 -28.52 -9.28 -31.59
C ASP A 56 -29.32 -8.72 -32.77
N THR A 57 -29.12 -9.25 -33.95
CA THR A 57 -29.82 -8.84 -35.17
C THR A 57 -30.70 -9.95 -35.72
N VAL A 58 -31.73 -9.57 -36.45
CA VAL A 58 -32.62 -10.52 -37.13
C VAL A 58 -33.10 -9.90 -38.45
N ARG A 59 -33.23 -10.71 -39.48
CA ARG A 59 -33.87 -10.26 -40.72
C ARG A 59 -35.40 -10.25 -40.58
N PRO A 60 -36.13 -9.37 -41.31
CA PRO A 60 -37.57 -9.29 -41.22
C PRO A 60 -38.30 -10.61 -41.52
N ASN A 61 -37.69 -11.45 -42.37
CA ASN A 61 -38.26 -12.73 -42.80
C ASN A 61 -37.73 -13.94 -41.97
N GLU A 62 -36.94 -13.70 -40.91
CA GLU A 62 -36.41 -14.72 -40.04
C GLU A 62 -36.98 -14.60 -38.63
N GLU A 63 -37.26 -15.72 -38.00
CA GLU A 63 -37.76 -15.76 -36.62
C GLU A 63 -36.60 -15.78 -35.60
N LYS A 64 -35.47 -16.35 -36.00
CA LYS A 64 -34.31 -16.56 -35.13
C LYS A 64 -33.29 -15.44 -35.24
N VAL A 65 -32.76 -15.00 -34.10
CA VAL A 65 -31.68 -14.04 -34.02
C VAL A 65 -30.40 -14.60 -34.64
N TYR A 66 -29.54 -13.71 -35.19
CA TYR A 66 -28.43 -14.10 -36.05
C TYR A 66 -27.31 -14.85 -35.30
N ALA A 67 -26.84 -14.32 -34.19
CA ALA A 67 -25.68 -14.88 -33.50
C ALA A 67 -26.09 -16.11 -32.65
N LYS A 68 -27.13 -16.04 -31.83
CA LYS A 68 -27.53 -17.13 -30.94
C LYS A 68 -28.40 -18.21 -31.60
N ARG A 69 -29.00 -17.94 -32.74
CA ARG A 69 -29.85 -18.86 -33.45
C ARG A 69 -31.10 -19.37 -32.64
N ILE A 70 -31.55 -18.59 -31.69
CA ILE A 70 -32.78 -18.83 -30.89
C ILE A 70 -33.87 -17.84 -31.30
N ASP A 71 -35.12 -18.11 -30.87
CA ASP A 71 -36.26 -17.25 -31.20
C ASP A 71 -36.14 -15.88 -30.53
N ARG A 72 -36.64 -14.84 -31.17
CA ARG A 72 -36.60 -13.45 -30.69
C ARG A 72 -37.13 -13.30 -29.27
N ALA A 73 -38.25 -13.99 -28.94
CA ALA A 73 -38.86 -13.92 -27.63
C ALA A 73 -38.03 -14.64 -26.54
N GLU A 74 -37.38 -15.74 -26.91
CA GLU A 74 -36.46 -16.49 -26.04
C GLU A 74 -35.18 -15.66 -25.79
N TYR A 75 -34.61 -15.07 -26.84
CA TYR A 75 -33.45 -14.16 -26.73
C TYR A 75 -33.74 -12.98 -25.78
N ALA A 76 -34.92 -12.33 -25.93
CA ALA A 76 -35.30 -11.23 -25.05
C ALA A 76 -35.32 -11.65 -23.58
N LYS A 77 -35.92 -12.80 -23.26
CA LYS A 77 -35.94 -13.35 -21.90
C LYS A 77 -34.56 -13.68 -21.35
N GLU A 78 -33.69 -14.27 -22.17
CA GLU A 78 -32.29 -14.55 -21.78
C GLU A 78 -31.52 -13.28 -21.51
N ALA A 79 -31.64 -12.26 -22.36
CA ALA A 79 -30.99 -10.97 -22.22
C ALA A 79 -31.44 -10.24 -20.95
N GLU A 80 -32.76 -10.18 -20.71
CA GLU A 80 -33.32 -9.59 -19.49
C GLU A 80 -32.88 -10.34 -18.23
N ALA A 81 -32.94 -11.69 -18.25
CA ALA A 81 -32.53 -12.51 -17.10
C ALA A 81 -31.02 -12.34 -16.81
N SER A 82 -30.19 -12.33 -17.86
CA SER A 82 -28.74 -12.12 -17.71
C SER A 82 -28.42 -10.73 -17.16
N TYR A 83 -29.09 -9.70 -17.65
CA TYR A 83 -28.98 -8.33 -17.17
C TYR A 83 -29.36 -8.22 -15.69
N GLN A 84 -30.53 -8.76 -15.32
CA GLN A 84 -30.99 -8.74 -13.92
C GLN A 84 -30.01 -9.49 -12.99
N GLN A 85 -29.51 -10.66 -13.40
CA GLN A 85 -28.55 -11.43 -12.62
C GLN A 85 -27.24 -10.65 -12.39
N ILE A 86 -26.77 -9.88 -13.38
CA ILE A 86 -25.59 -9.05 -13.25
C ILE A 86 -25.85 -7.91 -12.27
N LEU A 87 -27.03 -7.25 -12.35
CA LEU A 87 -27.41 -6.19 -11.42
C LEU A 87 -27.51 -6.72 -9.98
N ASP A 88 -28.12 -7.88 -9.76
CA ASP A 88 -28.24 -8.49 -8.44
C ASP A 88 -26.86 -8.81 -7.83
N LEU A 89 -25.91 -9.30 -8.64
CA LEU A 89 -24.53 -9.53 -8.19
C LEU A 89 -23.78 -8.24 -7.88
N ILE A 90 -23.98 -7.19 -8.67
CA ILE A 90 -23.39 -5.86 -8.41
C ILE A 90 -23.95 -5.28 -7.11
N GLU A 91 -25.26 -5.38 -6.89
CA GLU A 91 -25.89 -4.93 -5.64
C GLU A 91 -25.31 -5.67 -4.43
N ARG A 92 -25.17 -7.00 -4.53
CA ARG A 92 -24.57 -7.83 -3.47
C ARG A 92 -23.12 -7.41 -3.20
N PHE A 93 -22.31 -7.20 -4.24
CA PHE A 93 -20.95 -6.70 -4.12
C PHE A 93 -20.88 -5.35 -3.37
N GLN A 94 -21.75 -4.40 -3.77
CA GLN A 94 -21.78 -3.06 -3.16
C GLN A 94 -22.15 -3.12 -1.67
N LYS A 95 -23.10 -3.97 -1.29
CA LYS A 95 -23.51 -4.15 0.11
C LYS A 95 -22.37 -4.74 0.95
N ILE A 96 -21.71 -5.77 0.46
CA ILE A 96 -20.56 -6.38 1.16
C ILE A 96 -19.41 -5.36 1.30
N ASP A 97 -19.07 -4.68 0.22
CA ASP A 97 -17.97 -3.70 0.22
C ASP A 97 -18.24 -2.55 1.20
N ALA A 98 -19.46 -2.01 1.20
CA ALA A 98 -19.87 -0.98 2.17
C ALA A 98 -19.80 -1.47 3.63
N ALA A 99 -20.23 -2.71 3.90
CA ALA A 99 -20.17 -3.28 5.24
C ALA A 99 -18.72 -3.50 5.73
N ILE A 100 -17.83 -3.93 4.84
CA ILE A 100 -16.39 -4.05 5.14
C ILE A 100 -15.79 -2.68 5.45
N VAL A 101 -16.06 -1.66 4.64
CA VAL A 101 -15.56 -0.29 4.84
C VAL A 101 -16.04 0.28 6.17
N ASP A 102 -17.32 0.12 6.50
CA ASP A 102 -17.89 0.57 7.78
C ASP A 102 -17.23 -0.15 8.97
N SER A 103 -17.06 -1.47 8.87
CA SER A 103 -16.35 -2.27 9.89
C SER A 103 -14.91 -1.80 10.08
N ASN A 104 -14.16 -1.60 9.00
CA ASN A 104 -12.76 -1.16 9.06
C ASN A 104 -12.62 0.23 9.69
N ALA A 105 -13.61 1.10 9.53
CA ALA A 105 -13.61 2.44 10.12
C ALA A 105 -13.86 2.43 11.64
N ARG A 106 -14.55 1.40 12.15
CA ARG A 106 -14.96 1.31 13.57
C ARG A 106 -14.13 0.35 14.40
N THR A 107 -13.62 -0.71 13.78
CA THR A 107 -12.86 -1.75 14.49
C THR A 107 -11.47 -1.27 14.79
N GLU A 108 -11.05 -1.38 16.06
CA GLU A 108 -9.72 -0.99 16.50
C GLU A 108 -8.78 -2.20 16.59
N VAL A 109 -7.54 -1.97 16.25
CA VAL A 109 -6.41 -2.88 16.40
C VAL A 109 -5.33 -2.22 17.24
N LYS A 110 -4.68 -3.00 18.12
CA LYS A 110 -3.65 -2.52 19.06
C LYS A 110 -2.29 -3.05 18.65
N THR A 111 -1.31 -2.17 18.63
CA THR A 111 0.09 -2.47 18.40
C THR A 111 0.92 -1.95 19.57
N GLY A 112 2.19 -2.34 19.68
CA GLY A 112 3.13 -1.76 20.64
C GLY A 112 3.36 -0.25 20.46
N TYR A 113 2.97 0.31 19.32
CA TYR A 113 3.15 1.73 18.95
C TYR A 113 1.86 2.54 18.97
N GLY A 114 0.73 1.94 19.33
CA GLY A 114 -0.54 2.64 19.48
C GLY A 114 -1.75 1.82 19.04
N THR A 115 -2.92 2.46 19.16
CA THR A 115 -4.21 1.90 18.73
C THR A 115 -4.63 2.60 17.44
N PHE A 116 -5.04 1.82 16.45
CA PHE A 116 -5.47 2.30 15.13
C PHE A 116 -6.83 1.70 14.80
N THR A 117 -7.66 2.40 14.02
CA THR A 117 -8.74 1.71 13.32
C THR A 117 -8.15 0.76 12.26
N VAL A 118 -8.86 -0.30 11.89
CA VAL A 118 -8.41 -1.20 10.81
C VAL A 118 -8.13 -0.40 9.52
N ALA A 119 -8.97 0.58 9.19
CA ALA A 119 -8.74 1.48 8.05
C ALA A 119 -7.44 2.27 8.20
N GLY A 120 -7.18 2.84 9.38
CA GLY A 120 -5.92 3.54 9.69
C GLY A 120 -4.70 2.62 9.63
N ALA A 121 -4.83 1.40 10.16
CA ALA A 121 -3.78 0.37 10.11
C ALA A 121 -3.44 -0.06 8.68
N LEU A 122 -4.46 -0.22 7.82
CA LEU A 122 -4.28 -0.52 6.39
C LEU A 122 -3.54 0.61 5.66
N SER A 123 -3.95 1.86 5.89
CA SER A 123 -3.29 3.04 5.30
C SER A 123 -1.84 3.19 5.79
N LEU A 124 -1.59 3.01 7.09
CA LEU A 124 -0.23 3.06 7.64
C LEU A 124 0.66 1.95 7.06
N ARG A 125 0.14 0.73 6.99
CA ARG A 125 0.84 -0.41 6.37
C ARG A 125 1.20 -0.15 4.91
N SER A 126 0.27 0.43 4.14
CA SER A 126 0.49 0.79 2.74
C SER A 126 1.62 1.80 2.59
N ARG A 127 1.62 2.85 3.40
CA ARG A 127 2.70 3.86 3.42
C ARG A 127 4.04 3.27 3.77
N LEU A 128 4.09 2.46 4.85
CA LEU A 128 5.34 1.82 5.27
C LEU A 128 5.91 0.85 4.22
N ARG A 129 5.08 0.32 3.32
CA ARG A 129 5.50 -0.54 2.20
C ARG A 129 5.79 0.21 0.90
N GLY A 130 5.40 1.47 0.81
CA GLY A 130 5.52 2.26 -0.42
C GLY A 130 4.73 1.64 -1.58
N MET A 131 3.47 1.25 -1.32
CA MET A 131 2.65 0.50 -2.28
C MET A 131 2.32 1.30 -3.54
N ASP A 132 2.21 2.62 -3.43
CA ASP A 132 2.02 3.54 -4.54
C ASP A 132 2.88 4.81 -4.40
N SER A 133 2.79 5.71 -5.38
CA SER A 133 3.56 6.96 -5.41
C SER A 133 3.23 7.87 -4.23
N TYR A 134 1.95 7.98 -3.86
CA TYR A 134 1.52 8.81 -2.72
C TYR A 134 2.01 8.22 -1.40
N ASP A 135 1.89 6.90 -1.21
CA ASP A 135 2.36 6.21 -0.02
C ASP A 135 3.87 6.39 0.17
N GLY A 136 4.66 6.28 -0.89
CA GLY A 136 6.10 6.53 -0.86
C GLY A 136 6.43 8.00 -0.52
N GLU A 137 5.64 8.95 -1.02
CA GLU A 137 5.82 10.37 -0.67
C GLU A 137 5.44 10.69 0.77
N ALA A 138 4.44 10.01 1.33
CA ALA A 138 3.96 10.19 2.69
C ALA A 138 4.74 9.37 3.75
N ASP A 139 5.71 8.54 3.34
CA ASP A 139 6.61 7.81 4.24
C ASP A 139 7.73 8.72 4.76
N PHE A 140 7.38 9.64 5.65
CA PHE A 140 8.34 10.61 6.20
C PHE A 140 9.43 9.95 7.08
N GLU A 141 9.12 8.85 7.78
CA GLU A 141 10.10 8.11 8.57
C GLU A 141 11.14 7.44 7.65
N GLY A 142 10.70 6.85 6.53
CA GLY A 142 11.59 6.29 5.53
C GLY A 142 12.49 7.34 4.88
N LYS A 143 11.93 8.50 4.51
CA LYS A 143 12.70 9.64 3.97
C LYS A 143 13.73 10.17 4.96
N LEU A 144 13.34 10.27 6.24
CA LEU A 144 14.27 10.68 7.29
C LEU A 144 15.41 9.68 7.46
N GLN A 145 15.10 8.39 7.46
CA GLN A 145 16.08 7.31 7.53
C GLN A 145 17.06 7.35 6.35
N GLU A 146 16.55 7.54 5.14
CA GLU A 146 17.37 7.69 3.94
C GLU A 146 18.29 8.91 4.03
N LYS A 147 17.77 10.07 4.46
CA LYS A 147 18.55 11.29 4.64
C LYS A 147 19.66 11.10 5.66
N LEU A 148 19.36 10.53 6.83
CA LEU A 148 20.35 10.25 7.87
C LEU A 148 21.45 9.32 7.38
N ASN A 149 21.09 8.23 6.70
CA ASN A 149 22.02 7.26 6.17
C ASN A 149 22.94 7.88 5.10
N ASN A 150 22.36 8.61 4.15
CA ASN A 150 23.11 9.23 3.07
C ASN A 150 24.10 10.28 3.61
N GLU A 151 23.64 11.14 4.52
CA GLU A 151 24.48 12.19 5.10
C GLU A 151 25.59 11.60 5.97
N TYR A 152 25.30 10.61 6.81
CA TYR A 152 26.29 9.91 7.61
C TYR A 152 27.39 9.30 6.73
N ASN A 153 27.01 8.52 5.73
CA ASN A 153 27.95 7.86 4.83
C ASN A 153 28.78 8.87 4.01
N GLU A 154 28.20 9.97 3.57
CA GLU A 154 28.92 11.04 2.88
C GLU A 154 29.98 11.68 3.78
N ARG A 155 29.63 11.97 5.05
CA ARG A 155 30.56 12.60 6.00
C ARG A 155 31.67 11.65 6.44
N VAL A 156 31.37 10.37 6.66
CA VAL A 156 32.39 9.36 6.93
C VAL A 156 33.41 9.29 5.76
N ARG A 157 32.91 9.17 4.52
CA ARG A 157 33.80 9.15 3.33
C ARG A 157 34.62 10.42 3.20
N PHE A 158 34.03 11.57 3.54
CA PHE A 158 34.78 12.85 3.52
C PHE A 158 35.89 12.86 4.56
N CYS A 159 35.65 12.42 5.80
CA CYS A 159 36.65 12.30 6.84
C CYS A 159 37.79 11.34 6.41
N ASP A 160 37.45 10.18 5.87
CA ASP A 160 38.41 9.18 5.41
C ASP A 160 39.30 9.75 4.30
N LEU A 161 38.70 10.43 3.32
CA LEU A 161 39.45 11.07 2.23
C LEU A 161 40.40 12.15 2.75
N LYS A 162 39.92 13.04 3.64
CA LYS A 162 40.74 14.11 4.22
C LYS A 162 41.90 13.56 5.06
N ASN A 163 41.62 12.59 5.89
CA ASN A 163 42.63 11.95 6.73
C ASN A 163 43.63 11.16 5.89
N SER A 164 43.24 10.50 4.81
CA SER A 164 44.16 9.85 3.88
C SER A 164 45.06 10.86 3.17
N GLN A 165 44.53 12.02 2.73
CA GLN A 165 45.31 13.10 2.15
C GLN A 165 46.32 13.67 3.16
N LEU A 166 45.88 13.86 4.41
CA LEU A 166 46.73 14.33 5.51
C LEU A 166 47.90 13.36 5.78
N GLN A 167 47.63 12.05 5.84
CA GLN A 167 48.65 11.03 6.02
C GLN A 167 49.69 11.03 4.88
N ASN A 168 49.23 11.16 3.63
CA ASN A 168 50.14 11.27 2.47
C ASN A 168 51.03 12.52 2.57
N THR A 169 50.47 13.65 3.01
CA THR A 169 51.21 14.88 3.25
C THR A 169 52.22 14.70 4.38
N ALA A 170 51.80 14.11 5.49
CA ALA A 170 52.66 13.82 6.62
C ALA A 170 53.82 12.89 6.24
N GLU A 171 53.59 11.89 5.43
CA GLU A 171 54.63 10.99 4.93
C GLU A 171 55.64 11.74 4.04
N SER A 172 55.15 12.61 3.16
CA SER A 172 56.01 13.47 2.35
C SER A 172 56.88 14.41 3.21
N MET A 173 56.30 14.96 4.30
CA MET A 173 57.05 15.76 5.28
C MET A 173 58.11 14.94 5.99
N ARG A 174 57.79 13.72 6.47
CA ARG A 174 58.75 12.80 7.11
C ARG A 174 59.92 12.48 6.18
N LEU A 175 59.64 12.14 4.93
CA LEU A 175 60.66 11.87 3.92
C LEU A 175 61.56 13.09 3.64
N SER A 176 60.97 14.29 3.63
CA SER A 176 61.73 15.53 3.44
C SER A 176 62.66 15.84 4.62
N ILE A 177 62.23 15.58 5.86
CA ILE A 177 63.03 15.80 7.08
C ILE A 177 64.15 14.77 7.20
N LEU A 178 63.85 13.50 6.95
CA LEU A 178 64.82 12.41 7.11
C LEU A 178 65.83 12.36 5.97
N GLY A 179 65.57 12.98 4.82
CA GLY A 179 66.34 12.86 3.61
C GLY A 179 66.34 11.45 3.03
N ARG A 180 67.10 11.23 1.92
CA ARG A 180 67.23 9.90 1.30
C ARG A 180 68.12 8.93 2.11
N ASP A 181 68.92 9.46 3.05
CA ASP A 181 69.84 8.68 3.92
C ASP A 181 69.31 8.71 5.36
N ALA A 182 68.21 7.95 5.62
CA ALA A 182 67.51 7.91 6.90
C ALA A 182 68.34 7.19 8.01
N LYS A 183 69.36 7.84 8.57
CA LYS A 183 69.96 7.49 9.86
C LYS A 183 69.87 8.65 10.84
N ALA A 184 68.73 9.37 10.86
CA ALA A 184 68.53 10.39 11.88
C ALA A 184 68.20 9.72 13.23
N LYS A 185 69.10 9.84 14.18
CA LYS A 185 69.00 9.37 15.57
C LYS A 185 68.18 10.33 16.45
N ASP A 186 67.58 11.35 15.91
CA ASP A 186 66.84 12.35 16.68
C ASP A 186 65.37 12.36 16.31
N ASP A 187 64.50 11.91 17.22
CA ASP A 187 63.04 11.82 17.03
C ASP A 187 62.31 13.18 17.08
N LYS A 188 62.99 14.25 17.51
CA LYS A 188 62.41 15.59 17.67
C LYS A 188 61.83 16.21 16.38
N PRO A 189 62.47 16.08 15.20
CA PRO A 189 61.89 16.60 13.97
C PRO A 189 60.61 15.87 13.55
N LEU A 190 60.47 14.58 13.90
CA LEU A 190 59.28 13.78 13.61
C LEU A 190 58.08 14.18 14.47
N GLY A 191 58.32 14.63 15.72
CA GLY A 191 57.30 15.12 16.62
C GLY A 191 56.52 16.34 16.08
N VAL A 192 57.14 17.15 15.21
CA VAL A 192 56.44 18.28 14.56
C VAL A 192 55.42 17.76 13.53
N VAL A 193 55.76 16.69 12.78
CA VAL A 193 54.85 16.09 11.82
C VAL A 193 53.66 15.42 12.54
N ASP A 194 53.91 14.76 13.66
CA ASP A 194 52.85 14.12 14.46
C ASP A 194 51.93 15.17 15.08
N ALA A 195 52.47 16.30 15.56
CA ALA A 195 51.66 17.44 16.01
C ALA A 195 50.82 18.00 14.86
N TYR A 196 51.40 18.18 13.67
CA TYR A 196 50.66 18.62 12.48
C TYR A 196 49.52 17.67 12.11
N VAL A 197 49.74 16.36 12.11
CA VAL A 197 48.69 15.35 11.87
C VAL A 197 47.59 15.49 12.88
N LYS A 198 47.92 15.55 14.17
CA LYS A 198 46.95 15.66 15.25
C LYS A 198 46.09 16.92 15.14
N GLU A 199 46.68 18.05 14.81
CA GLU A 199 45.98 19.33 14.69
C GLU A 199 45.10 19.42 13.45
N ASN A 200 45.41 18.66 12.38
CA ASN A 200 44.68 18.71 11.12
C ASN A 200 43.81 17.48 10.86
N THR A 201 43.73 16.53 11.80
CA THR A 201 42.87 15.37 11.68
C THR A 201 41.41 15.82 11.63
N THR A 202 40.71 15.36 10.61
CA THR A 202 39.25 15.61 10.46
C THR A 202 38.48 14.56 11.23
N GLU A 203 37.62 15.02 12.13
CA GLU A 203 36.76 14.15 12.96
C GLU A 203 35.31 14.25 12.54
N LEU A 204 34.61 13.13 12.67
CA LEU A 204 33.15 13.09 12.46
C LEU A 204 32.46 13.65 13.72
N VAL A 205 31.58 14.64 13.52
CA VAL A 205 30.70 15.13 14.58
C VAL A 205 29.32 14.50 14.38
N ASP A 206 28.99 13.53 15.22
CA ASP A 206 27.71 12.80 15.19
C ASP A 206 26.98 12.92 16.53
N PRO A 207 26.25 14.03 16.77
CA PRO A 207 25.56 14.29 18.03
C PRO A 207 24.35 13.39 18.25
N LEU A 208 23.89 12.69 17.21
CA LEU A 208 22.68 11.87 17.26
C LEU A 208 22.97 10.37 17.41
N ASP A 209 24.22 9.95 17.24
CA ASP A 209 24.60 8.54 17.09
C ASP A 209 23.77 7.89 15.96
N VAL A 210 23.99 8.42 14.74
CA VAL A 210 23.15 8.13 13.56
C VAL A 210 23.02 6.63 13.30
N LYS A 211 24.10 5.86 13.48
CA LYS A 211 24.03 4.40 13.29
C LYS A 211 22.98 3.75 14.20
N LYS A 212 23.04 4.08 15.47
CA LYS A 212 22.11 3.56 16.47
C LYS A 212 20.68 4.03 16.20
N LYS A 213 20.51 5.29 15.75
CA LYS A 213 19.20 5.80 15.35
C LYS A 213 18.61 5.07 14.14
N LEU A 214 19.44 4.77 13.14
CA LEU A 214 19.02 4.00 11.97
C LEU A 214 18.59 2.59 12.37
N GLU A 215 19.33 1.89 13.21
CA GLU A 215 18.97 0.57 13.73
C GLU A 215 17.62 0.61 14.48
N GLN A 216 17.42 1.60 15.36
CA GLN A 216 16.17 1.78 16.08
C GLN A 216 14.98 2.06 15.17
N LEU A 217 15.16 2.89 14.14
CA LEU A 217 14.10 3.20 13.17
C LEU A 217 13.74 1.98 12.33
N GLU A 218 14.72 1.21 11.91
CA GLU A 218 14.51 -0.02 11.14
C GLU A 218 13.80 -1.09 11.98
N GLU A 219 14.25 -1.33 13.21
CA GLU A 219 13.62 -2.27 14.13
C GLU A 219 12.16 -1.87 14.41
N LYS A 220 11.91 -0.58 14.71
CA LYS A 220 10.57 -0.05 14.92
C LYS A 220 9.68 -0.30 13.68
N ARG A 221 10.17 0.02 12.48
CA ARG A 221 9.43 -0.16 11.22
C ARG A 221 9.06 -1.63 10.99
N ASN A 222 10.02 -2.54 11.13
CA ASN A 222 9.84 -3.97 10.91
C ASN A 222 8.87 -4.57 11.94
N THR A 223 9.01 -4.21 13.21
CA THR A 223 8.11 -4.63 14.28
C THR A 223 6.69 -4.14 14.03
N LEU A 224 6.53 -2.85 13.74
CA LEU A 224 5.23 -2.25 13.47
C LEU A 224 4.53 -2.90 12.25
N LEU A 225 5.25 -3.14 11.16
CA LEU A 225 4.69 -3.83 9.99
C LEU A 225 4.21 -5.24 10.33
N THR A 226 4.99 -5.99 11.10
CA THR A 226 4.64 -7.35 11.54
C THR A 226 3.40 -7.35 12.43
N GLU A 227 3.33 -6.42 13.38
CA GLU A 227 2.18 -6.26 14.26
C GLU A 227 0.92 -5.84 13.50
N LEU A 228 1.02 -4.87 12.59
CA LEU A 228 -0.11 -4.44 11.75
C LEU A 228 -0.66 -5.61 10.92
N ASP A 229 0.21 -6.39 10.26
CA ASP A 229 -0.21 -7.55 9.48
C ASP A 229 -0.92 -8.60 10.34
N THR A 230 -0.40 -8.84 11.53
CA THR A 230 -0.97 -9.82 12.46
C THR A 230 -2.32 -9.34 12.99
N GLN A 231 -2.39 -8.10 13.48
CA GLN A 231 -3.59 -7.55 14.09
C GLN A 231 -4.73 -7.38 13.08
N ILE A 232 -4.43 -6.97 11.84
CA ILE A 232 -5.42 -6.89 10.76
C ILE A 232 -5.98 -8.30 10.45
N LYS A 233 -5.13 -9.33 10.36
CA LYS A 233 -5.57 -10.72 10.12
C LYS A 233 -6.45 -11.23 11.26
N VAL A 234 -6.05 -11.00 12.51
CA VAL A 234 -6.84 -11.39 13.68
C VAL A 234 -8.17 -10.66 13.68
N SER A 235 -8.19 -9.36 13.46
CA SER A 235 -9.40 -8.56 13.37
C SER A 235 -10.36 -9.10 12.30
N ASN A 236 -9.89 -9.36 11.08
CA ASN A 236 -10.69 -9.91 10.00
C ASN A 236 -11.30 -11.28 10.33
N ALA A 237 -10.57 -12.12 11.09
CA ALA A 237 -10.99 -13.45 11.48
C ALA A 237 -11.96 -13.48 12.69
N THR A 238 -12.06 -12.38 13.42
CA THR A 238 -12.87 -12.32 14.65
C THR A 238 -14.03 -11.33 14.60
N THR A 239 -13.97 -10.36 13.69
CA THR A 239 -14.99 -9.31 13.55
C THR A 239 -16.11 -9.79 12.64
N PHE A 240 -17.35 -9.59 13.10
CA PHE A 240 -18.56 -9.84 12.31
C PHE A 240 -19.09 -8.55 11.71
N ILE A 241 -19.55 -8.63 10.48
CA ILE A 241 -20.32 -7.58 9.80
C ILE A 241 -21.74 -8.03 9.54
N GLU A 242 -22.63 -7.06 9.40
CA GLU A 242 -24.03 -7.27 9.03
C GLU A 242 -24.27 -6.66 7.66
N ILE A 243 -24.83 -7.46 6.75
CA ILE A 243 -25.15 -7.06 5.39
C ILE A 243 -26.66 -6.87 5.30
N ALA A 244 -27.09 -5.65 5.01
CA ALA A 244 -28.50 -5.25 4.93
C ALA A 244 -29.12 -5.50 3.53
#